data_7ef9c76750183df6618df542886d43d7
#
_entry.id   7ef9c76750183df6618df542886d43d7
#
_cell.length_a   1.000
_cell.length_b   1.000
_cell.length_c   1.000
_cell.angle_alpha   90.00
_cell.angle_beta   90.00
_cell.angle_gamma   90.00
#
_symmetry.space_group_name_H-M   'P 1'
#
loop_
_entity.id
_entity.type
_entity.pdbx_description
1 polymer ?
#
loop_
_entity_poly.entity_id
_entity_poly.type
_entity_poly.pdbx_seq_one_letter_code
_entity_poly.pdbx_strand_id
1 'polypeptide(L)'
;MKSVTIMLLLSLFSIIGHSQTYEKFVEMSFDYLDKNDLVSAEESLRAAMRLEPGNPNNYALLMNLGTIQRRQGKMEEALLSYTAALSRHPDNKAILENRASLYTEMGNIEKAMTDYNALLIQNPHHQDALYCRGMLHLQNKNYLEAERDFDNILEVNERSIKGRLGHAILEKIRGNYDQSERIFNYLIEEMPREWFLYEGRADLYFMMGKNARAMADINRVFVESTPTAALYVLRGKVKLAQYEKESAAIDFKKALDLGYDNEIIEELMKMTK
;
A
#
# COMPACT_ATOMS: atom_id res chain seq x y z
N MET A 1 3.88 -11.15 -83.02
CA MET A 1 3.44 -10.36 -81.90
C MET A 1 2.79 -11.31 -80.86
N LYS A 2 3.53 -11.69 -79.83
CA LYS A 2 3.02 -12.59 -78.75
C LYS A 2 2.81 -11.74 -77.55
N SER A 3 1.54 -11.59 -77.18
CA SER A 3 1.08 -10.94 -75.98
C SER A 3 1.47 -11.80 -74.78
N VAL A 4 2.34 -11.29 -73.92
CA VAL A 4 2.67 -11.92 -72.61
C VAL A 4 1.71 -11.37 -71.60
N THR A 5 0.74 -12.17 -71.26
CA THR A 5 -0.19 -11.90 -70.15
C THR A 5 0.55 -12.16 -68.87
N ILE A 6 0.97 -11.13 -68.16
CA ILE A 6 1.53 -11.23 -66.82
C ILE A 6 0.36 -11.49 -65.89
N MET A 7 0.22 -12.76 -65.49
CA MET A 7 -0.69 -13.17 -64.43
C MET A 7 -0.07 -12.81 -63.09
N LEU A 8 -0.49 -11.68 -62.53
CA LEU A 8 -0.17 -11.28 -61.15
C LEU A 8 -0.85 -12.28 -60.24
N LEU A 9 -0.13 -13.31 -59.84
CA LEU A 9 -0.46 -14.14 -58.68
C LEU A 9 -0.33 -13.26 -57.44
N LEU A 10 -1.41 -12.59 -57.07
CA LEU A 10 -1.61 -12.12 -55.73
C LEU A 10 -1.67 -13.35 -54.83
N SER A 11 -0.50 -13.78 -54.35
CA SER A 11 -0.42 -14.66 -53.20
C SER A 11 -1.04 -13.91 -52.07
N LEU A 12 -2.32 -14.17 -51.84
CA LEU A 12 -2.97 -13.96 -50.56
C LEU A 12 -2.23 -14.82 -49.54
N PHE A 13 -1.12 -14.34 -49.06
CA PHE A 13 -0.68 -14.68 -47.72
C PHE A 13 -1.79 -14.23 -46.80
N SER A 14 -2.75 -15.09 -46.60
CA SER A 14 -3.55 -15.04 -45.38
C SER A 14 -2.57 -15.24 -44.24
N ILE A 15 -1.98 -14.14 -43.81
CA ILE A 15 -1.50 -14.02 -42.46
C ILE A 15 -2.76 -14.25 -41.65
N ILE A 16 -2.95 -15.50 -41.22
CA ILE A 16 -3.79 -15.79 -40.07
C ILE A 16 -3.02 -15.16 -38.91
N GLY A 17 -3.00 -13.84 -38.90
CA GLY A 17 -2.74 -13.11 -37.68
C GLY A 17 -3.80 -13.61 -36.73
N HIS A 18 -3.39 -14.29 -35.68
CA HIS A 18 -4.27 -14.56 -34.56
C HIS A 18 -4.78 -13.18 -34.17
N SER A 19 -6.03 -12.88 -34.58
CA SER A 19 -6.69 -11.65 -34.17
C SER A 19 -6.65 -11.68 -32.66
N GLN A 20 -5.85 -10.80 -32.08
CA GLN A 20 -5.80 -10.67 -30.62
C GLN A 20 -7.16 -10.15 -30.20
N THR A 21 -7.90 -10.97 -29.47
CA THR A 21 -9.21 -10.61 -28.94
C THR A 21 -9.06 -9.79 -27.68
N TYR A 22 -10.15 -9.17 -27.25
CA TYR A 22 -10.23 -8.47 -25.98
C TYR A 22 -9.74 -9.37 -24.83
N GLU A 23 -10.24 -10.61 -24.77
CA GLU A 23 -9.87 -11.60 -23.75
C GLU A 23 -8.39 -11.95 -23.81
N LYS A 24 -7.83 -12.05 -25.00
CA LYS A 24 -6.41 -12.36 -25.16
C LYS A 24 -5.51 -11.25 -24.62
N PHE A 25 -5.86 -10.00 -24.86
CA PHE A 25 -5.14 -8.87 -24.25
C PHE A 25 -5.29 -8.83 -22.74
N VAL A 26 -6.47 -9.15 -22.20
CA VAL A 26 -6.68 -9.26 -20.75
C VAL A 26 -5.82 -10.38 -20.17
N GLU A 27 -5.79 -11.57 -20.78
CA GLU A 27 -4.94 -12.69 -20.36
C GLU A 27 -3.45 -12.30 -20.39
N MET A 28 -2.98 -11.68 -21.48
CA MET A 28 -1.60 -11.19 -21.59
C MET A 28 -1.24 -10.21 -20.45
N SER A 29 -2.18 -9.37 -20.03
CA SER A 29 -1.92 -8.44 -18.94
C SER A 29 -1.63 -9.15 -17.61
N PHE A 30 -2.34 -10.25 -17.31
CA PHE A 30 -2.06 -11.07 -16.13
C PHE A 30 -0.72 -11.81 -16.26
N ASP A 31 -0.40 -12.36 -17.44
CA ASP A 31 0.89 -13.01 -17.69
C ASP A 31 2.07 -12.04 -17.47
N TYR A 32 1.91 -10.77 -17.84
CA TYR A 32 2.93 -9.74 -17.61
C TYR A 32 2.99 -9.33 -16.12
N LEU A 33 1.86 -9.27 -15.43
CA LEU A 33 1.82 -9.01 -13.99
C LEU A 33 2.56 -10.09 -13.19
N ASP A 34 2.39 -11.36 -13.56
CA ASP A 34 3.09 -12.49 -12.93
C ASP A 34 4.61 -12.40 -13.12
N LYS A 35 5.05 -11.83 -14.24
CA LYS A 35 6.46 -11.54 -14.54
C LYS A 35 6.94 -10.21 -13.96
N ASN A 36 6.08 -9.47 -13.25
CA ASN A 36 6.32 -8.11 -12.75
C ASN A 36 6.67 -7.10 -13.87
N ASP A 37 6.25 -7.36 -15.12
CA ASP A 37 6.37 -6.44 -16.24
C ASP A 37 5.14 -5.50 -16.26
N LEU A 38 5.20 -4.47 -15.44
CA LEU A 38 4.09 -3.52 -15.26
C LEU A 38 3.81 -2.69 -16.52
N VAL A 39 4.81 -2.45 -17.36
CA VAL A 39 4.66 -1.64 -18.59
C VAL A 39 3.85 -2.42 -19.61
N SER A 40 4.26 -3.66 -19.92
CA SER A 40 3.56 -4.51 -20.88
C SER A 40 2.16 -4.90 -20.40
N ALA A 41 1.97 -5.04 -19.07
CA ALA A 41 0.66 -5.26 -18.48
C ALA A 41 -0.29 -4.07 -18.72
N GLU A 42 0.18 -2.83 -18.49
CA GLU A 42 -0.57 -1.61 -18.76
C GLU A 42 -0.94 -1.50 -20.25
N GLU A 43 0.00 -1.71 -21.15
CA GLU A 43 -0.22 -1.64 -22.60
C GLU A 43 -1.27 -2.65 -23.07
N SER A 44 -1.24 -3.86 -22.51
CA SER A 44 -2.19 -4.92 -22.82
C SER A 44 -3.60 -4.55 -22.38
N LEU A 45 -3.81 -4.01 -21.16
CA LEU A 45 -5.12 -3.54 -20.71
C LEU A 45 -5.65 -2.40 -21.57
N ARG A 46 -4.79 -1.45 -21.95
CA ARG A 46 -5.14 -0.35 -22.85
C ARG A 46 -5.50 -0.87 -24.26
N ALA A 47 -4.82 -1.90 -24.75
CA ALA A 47 -5.13 -2.53 -26.04
C ALA A 47 -6.50 -3.20 -26.00
N ALA A 48 -6.83 -3.95 -24.95
CA ALA A 48 -8.16 -4.54 -24.76
C ALA A 48 -9.27 -3.47 -24.81
N MET A 49 -9.11 -2.40 -24.00
CA MET A 49 -10.09 -1.32 -23.96
C MET A 49 -10.24 -0.53 -25.28
N ARG A 50 -9.13 -0.41 -26.07
CA ARG A 50 -9.20 0.19 -27.42
C ARG A 50 -9.94 -0.70 -28.40
N LEU A 51 -9.79 -2.00 -28.29
CA LEU A 51 -10.45 -2.98 -29.16
C LEU A 51 -11.97 -2.98 -28.91
N GLU A 52 -12.38 -2.93 -27.66
CA GLU A 52 -13.80 -2.89 -27.27
C GLU A 52 -14.10 -1.74 -26.29
N PRO A 53 -14.20 -0.49 -26.77
CA PRO A 53 -14.42 0.65 -25.87
C PRO A 53 -15.73 0.60 -25.10
N GLY A 54 -16.75 -0.07 -25.67
CA GLY A 54 -18.08 -0.24 -25.09
C GLY A 54 -18.23 -1.47 -24.20
N ASN A 55 -17.18 -2.26 -23.99
CA ASN A 55 -17.28 -3.47 -23.18
C ASN A 55 -17.69 -3.11 -21.74
N PRO A 56 -18.77 -3.72 -21.20
CA PRO A 56 -19.23 -3.41 -19.85
C PRO A 56 -18.21 -3.75 -18.77
N ASN A 57 -17.27 -4.68 -19.03
CA ASN A 57 -16.23 -5.08 -18.08
C ASN A 57 -15.03 -4.12 -18.03
N ASN A 58 -14.99 -3.09 -18.88
CA ASN A 58 -13.88 -2.12 -18.87
C ASN A 58 -13.71 -1.39 -17.54
N TYR A 59 -14.72 -1.34 -16.67
CA TYR A 59 -14.53 -0.79 -15.31
C TYR A 59 -13.52 -1.61 -14.49
N ALA A 60 -13.54 -2.94 -14.63
CA ALA A 60 -12.60 -3.82 -13.96
C ALA A 60 -11.17 -3.67 -14.54
N LEU A 61 -11.06 -3.50 -15.87
CA LEU A 61 -9.77 -3.19 -16.50
C LEU A 61 -9.22 -1.84 -16.05
N LEU A 62 -10.09 -0.82 -15.91
CA LEU A 62 -9.67 0.48 -15.37
C LEU A 62 -9.22 0.38 -13.91
N MET A 63 -9.88 -0.44 -13.09
CA MET A 63 -9.41 -0.71 -11.72
C MET A 63 -8.02 -1.36 -11.72
N ASN A 64 -7.82 -2.39 -12.54
CA ASN A 64 -6.51 -3.06 -12.65
C ASN A 64 -5.43 -2.11 -13.21
N LEU A 65 -5.79 -1.28 -14.18
CA LEU A 65 -4.93 -0.24 -14.74
C LEU A 65 -4.46 0.73 -13.65
N GLY A 66 -5.39 1.23 -12.83
CA GLY A 66 -5.06 2.07 -11.68
C GLY A 66 -4.11 1.41 -10.70
N THR A 67 -4.31 0.11 -10.43
CA THR A 67 -3.42 -0.67 -9.57
C THR A 67 -2.00 -0.81 -10.15
N ILE A 68 -1.90 -1.05 -11.46
CA ILE A 68 -0.60 -1.12 -12.16
C ILE A 68 0.10 0.23 -12.11
N GLN A 69 -0.61 1.31 -12.41
CA GLN A 69 -0.08 2.68 -12.40
C GLN A 69 0.40 3.09 -11.00
N ARG A 70 -0.36 2.75 -9.94
CA ARG A 70 0.07 2.95 -8.55
C ARG A 70 1.38 2.20 -8.26
N ARG A 71 1.51 0.94 -8.67
CA ARG A 71 2.76 0.16 -8.53
C ARG A 71 3.94 0.74 -9.31
N GLN A 72 3.68 1.47 -10.39
CA GLN A 72 4.69 2.21 -11.16
C GLN A 72 5.02 3.59 -10.55
N GLY A 73 4.36 4.00 -9.47
CA GLY A 73 4.50 5.34 -8.88
C GLY A 73 3.73 6.45 -9.62
N LYS A 74 2.91 6.12 -10.61
CA LYS A 74 2.09 7.06 -11.40
C LYS A 74 0.76 7.35 -10.68
N MET A 75 0.84 8.08 -9.55
CA MET A 75 -0.29 8.24 -8.63
C MET A 75 -1.48 8.99 -9.27
N GLU A 76 -1.23 10.06 -10.03
CA GLU A 76 -2.26 10.85 -10.69
C GLU A 76 -2.98 10.05 -11.78
N GLU A 77 -2.23 9.25 -12.58
CA GLU A 77 -2.81 8.38 -13.59
C GLU A 77 -3.67 7.28 -12.95
N ALA A 78 -3.19 6.68 -11.85
CA ALA A 78 -3.94 5.70 -11.09
C ALA A 78 -5.27 6.28 -10.56
N LEU A 79 -5.24 7.52 -10.05
CA LEU A 79 -6.42 8.22 -9.58
C LEU A 79 -7.44 8.44 -10.70
N LEU A 80 -6.98 8.83 -11.90
CA LEU A 80 -7.84 8.97 -13.08
C LEU A 80 -8.49 7.64 -13.46
N SER A 81 -7.72 6.56 -13.45
CA SER A 81 -8.20 5.21 -13.79
C SER A 81 -9.25 4.71 -12.78
N TYR A 82 -9.02 4.84 -11.49
CA TYR A 82 -10.02 4.48 -10.47
C TYR A 82 -11.28 5.37 -10.54
N THR A 83 -11.10 6.66 -10.78
CA THR A 83 -12.25 7.59 -10.92
C THR A 83 -13.08 7.26 -12.15
N ALA A 84 -12.45 6.93 -13.27
CA ALA A 84 -13.15 6.48 -14.48
C ALA A 84 -13.88 5.14 -14.25
N ALA A 85 -13.31 4.23 -13.47
CA ALA A 85 -13.96 2.98 -13.08
C ALA A 85 -15.21 3.24 -12.22
N LEU A 86 -15.10 4.12 -11.20
CA LEU A 86 -16.22 4.49 -10.32
C LEU A 86 -17.30 5.30 -11.04
N SER A 87 -16.98 6.04 -12.09
CA SER A 87 -18.02 6.72 -12.89
C SER A 87 -19.00 5.73 -13.56
N ARG A 88 -18.55 4.50 -13.80
CA ARG A 88 -19.37 3.42 -14.37
C ARG A 88 -20.03 2.55 -13.29
N HIS A 89 -19.37 2.36 -12.17
CA HIS A 89 -19.81 1.55 -11.02
C HIS A 89 -19.54 2.29 -9.71
N PRO A 90 -20.37 3.29 -9.34
CA PRO A 90 -20.12 4.18 -8.20
C PRO A 90 -20.01 3.47 -6.85
N ASP A 91 -20.70 2.35 -6.72
CA ASP A 91 -20.78 1.57 -5.48
C ASP A 91 -19.84 0.36 -5.46
N ASN A 92 -18.89 0.28 -6.39
CA ASN A 92 -17.96 -0.86 -6.40
C ASN A 92 -16.97 -0.78 -5.23
N LYS A 93 -17.11 -1.72 -4.30
CA LYS A 93 -16.35 -1.77 -3.04
C LYS A 93 -14.85 -1.83 -3.26
N ALA A 94 -14.39 -2.67 -4.18
CA ALA A 94 -12.96 -2.83 -4.45
C ALA A 94 -12.33 -1.57 -5.04
N ILE A 95 -13.07 -0.86 -5.91
CA ILE A 95 -12.56 0.38 -6.50
C ILE A 95 -12.55 1.51 -5.47
N LEU A 96 -13.60 1.62 -4.63
CA LEU A 96 -13.64 2.58 -3.51
C LEU A 96 -12.45 2.36 -2.57
N GLU A 97 -12.18 1.11 -2.18
CA GLU A 97 -11.07 0.75 -1.31
C GLU A 97 -9.70 1.12 -1.93
N ASN A 98 -9.49 0.76 -3.20
CA ASN A 98 -8.25 1.07 -3.89
C ASN A 98 -8.03 2.58 -4.04
N ARG A 99 -9.10 3.35 -4.35
CA ARG A 99 -8.99 4.81 -4.49
C ARG A 99 -8.80 5.49 -3.13
N ALA A 100 -9.49 5.04 -2.09
CA ALA A 100 -9.29 5.52 -0.72
C ALA A 100 -7.84 5.30 -0.26
N SER A 101 -7.30 4.11 -0.50
CA SER A 101 -5.91 3.78 -0.19
C SER A 101 -4.93 4.67 -0.99
N LEU A 102 -5.20 4.93 -2.27
CA LEU A 102 -4.40 5.85 -3.08
C LEU A 102 -4.46 7.29 -2.55
N TYR A 103 -5.66 7.78 -2.18
CA TYR A 103 -5.79 9.09 -1.55
C TYR A 103 -5.01 9.19 -0.23
N THR A 104 -4.99 8.10 0.55
CA THR A 104 -4.18 8.03 1.79
C THR A 104 -2.69 8.18 1.48
N GLU A 105 -2.18 7.48 0.47
CA GLU A 105 -0.76 7.58 0.04
C GLU A 105 -0.42 8.98 -0.49
N MET A 106 -1.36 9.62 -1.17
CA MET A 106 -1.20 11.00 -1.67
C MET A 106 -1.39 12.07 -0.56
N GLY A 107 -1.66 11.67 0.67
CA GLY A 107 -1.92 12.58 1.79
C GLY A 107 -3.28 13.29 1.73
N ASN A 108 -4.18 12.91 0.83
CA ASN A 108 -5.50 13.51 0.70
C ASN A 108 -6.52 12.84 1.63
N ILE A 109 -6.39 13.14 2.92
CA ILE A 109 -7.14 12.49 3.99
C ILE A 109 -8.67 12.65 3.82
N GLU A 110 -9.14 13.83 3.43
CA GLU A 110 -10.58 14.09 3.29
C GLU A 110 -11.23 13.21 2.21
N LYS A 111 -10.56 13.05 1.07
CA LYS A 111 -11.06 12.20 -0.01
C LYS A 111 -10.96 10.72 0.34
N ALA A 112 -9.89 10.31 1.02
CA ALA A 112 -9.76 8.95 1.54
C ALA A 112 -10.91 8.61 2.50
N MET A 113 -11.20 9.49 3.46
CA MET A 113 -12.32 9.34 4.38
C MET A 113 -13.67 9.24 3.68
N THR A 114 -13.88 10.04 2.61
CA THR A 114 -15.12 10.00 1.82
C THR A 114 -15.33 8.62 1.19
N ASP A 115 -14.30 8.05 0.57
CA ASP A 115 -14.39 6.74 -0.07
C ASP A 115 -14.53 5.60 0.94
N TYR A 116 -13.77 5.64 2.07
CA TYR A 116 -13.96 4.65 3.15
C TYR A 116 -15.35 4.73 3.76
N ASN A 117 -15.93 5.91 3.95
CA ASN A 117 -17.29 6.06 4.44
C ASN A 117 -18.31 5.47 3.45
N ALA A 118 -18.16 5.75 2.15
CA ALA A 118 -19.02 5.16 1.12
C ALA A 118 -18.95 3.62 1.11
N LEU A 119 -17.75 3.07 1.28
CA LEU A 119 -17.56 1.62 1.39
C LEU A 119 -18.23 1.05 2.67
N LEU A 120 -18.07 1.72 3.80
CA LEU A 120 -18.60 1.26 5.09
C LEU A 120 -20.12 1.44 5.22
N ILE A 121 -20.74 2.35 4.47
CA ILE A 121 -22.21 2.39 4.33
C ILE A 121 -22.74 1.10 3.72
N GLN A 122 -22.03 0.53 2.74
CA GLN A 122 -22.44 -0.70 2.07
C GLN A 122 -22.01 -1.97 2.80
N ASN A 123 -20.92 -1.89 3.53
CA ASN A 123 -20.35 -2.99 4.30
C ASN A 123 -19.79 -2.49 5.64
N PRO A 124 -20.65 -2.31 6.67
CA PRO A 124 -20.27 -1.74 7.95
C PRO A 124 -19.15 -2.46 8.70
N HIS A 125 -18.94 -3.75 8.36
CA HIS A 125 -17.94 -4.61 9.01
C HIS A 125 -16.74 -4.93 8.12
N HIS A 126 -16.48 -4.10 7.10
CA HIS A 126 -15.29 -4.29 6.24
C HIS A 126 -14.03 -3.96 7.03
N GLN A 127 -13.33 -5.00 7.49
CA GLN A 127 -12.21 -4.86 8.43
C GLN A 127 -11.09 -3.95 7.91
N ASP A 128 -10.74 -4.05 6.62
CA ASP A 128 -9.67 -3.23 6.03
C ASP A 128 -10.05 -1.75 5.98
N ALA A 129 -11.27 -1.44 5.59
CA ALA A 129 -11.76 -0.08 5.56
C ALA A 129 -11.88 0.53 6.96
N LEU A 130 -12.38 -0.22 7.94
CA LEU A 130 -12.43 0.20 9.35
C LEU A 130 -11.02 0.47 9.88
N TYR A 131 -10.07 -0.45 9.64
CA TYR A 131 -8.70 -0.26 10.09
C TYR A 131 -8.06 0.98 9.45
N CYS A 132 -8.14 1.12 8.13
CA CYS A 132 -7.57 2.27 7.42
C CYS A 132 -8.23 3.58 7.87
N ARG A 133 -9.57 3.63 8.02
CA ARG A 133 -10.27 4.81 8.50
C ARG A 133 -9.89 5.14 9.95
N GLY A 134 -9.79 4.13 10.81
CA GLY A 134 -9.32 4.29 12.18
C GLY A 134 -7.91 4.87 12.26
N MET A 135 -7.00 4.42 11.38
CA MET A 135 -5.64 5.00 11.29
C MET A 135 -5.67 6.46 10.83
N LEU A 136 -6.54 6.83 9.88
CA LEU A 136 -6.72 8.23 9.49
C LEU A 136 -7.32 9.07 10.62
N HIS A 137 -8.23 8.52 11.40
CA HIS A 137 -8.74 9.16 12.60
C HIS A 137 -7.63 9.39 13.64
N LEU A 138 -6.70 8.44 13.84
CA LEU A 138 -5.53 8.64 14.71
C LEU A 138 -4.64 9.78 14.22
N GLN A 139 -4.38 9.83 12.92
CA GLN A 139 -3.58 10.91 12.30
C GLN A 139 -4.21 12.28 12.53
N ASN A 140 -5.54 12.36 12.46
CA ASN A 140 -6.32 13.57 12.72
C ASN A 140 -6.61 13.82 14.22
N LYS A 141 -6.04 13.02 15.12
CA LYS A 141 -6.27 13.09 16.58
C LYS A 141 -7.72 12.84 17.01
N ASN A 142 -8.53 12.22 16.17
CA ASN A 142 -9.91 11.82 16.44
C ASN A 142 -9.93 10.46 17.14
N TYR A 143 -9.43 10.40 18.36
CA TYR A 143 -9.15 9.13 19.06
C TYR A 143 -10.40 8.30 19.37
N LEU A 144 -11.56 8.93 19.60
CA LEU A 144 -12.82 8.23 19.87
C LEU A 144 -13.35 7.53 18.61
N GLU A 145 -13.27 8.19 17.48
CA GLU A 145 -13.68 7.62 16.20
C GLU A 145 -12.75 6.47 15.78
N ALA A 146 -11.44 6.62 16.01
CA ALA A 146 -10.48 5.55 15.80
C ALA A 146 -10.79 4.30 16.65
N GLU A 147 -11.08 4.52 17.96
CA GLU A 147 -11.46 3.47 18.89
C GLU A 147 -12.69 2.71 18.41
N ARG A 148 -13.76 3.44 18.02
CA ARG A 148 -14.99 2.84 17.47
C ARG A 148 -14.74 1.97 16.25
N ASP A 149 -13.87 2.41 15.35
CA ASP A 149 -13.52 1.63 14.16
C ASP A 149 -12.80 0.33 14.55
N PHE A 150 -11.86 0.40 15.48
CA PHE A 150 -11.15 -0.80 15.95
C PHE A 150 -12.04 -1.72 16.78
N ASP A 151 -12.95 -1.18 17.60
CA ASP A 151 -13.95 -1.95 18.33
C ASP A 151 -14.87 -2.70 17.36
N ASN A 152 -15.39 -2.04 16.33
CA ASN A 152 -16.23 -2.67 15.30
C ASN A 152 -15.54 -3.85 14.62
N ILE A 153 -14.21 -3.80 14.43
CA ILE A 153 -13.46 -4.94 13.91
C ILE A 153 -13.46 -6.09 14.92
N LEU A 154 -13.27 -5.80 16.22
CA LEU A 154 -13.19 -6.80 17.26
C LEU A 154 -14.56 -7.38 17.65
N GLU A 155 -15.65 -6.63 17.49
CA GLU A 155 -17.02 -7.14 17.68
C GLU A 155 -17.33 -8.30 16.71
N VAL A 156 -16.84 -8.22 15.48
CA VAL A 156 -17.03 -9.28 14.48
C VAL A 156 -16.01 -10.41 14.62
N ASN A 157 -14.79 -10.06 14.95
CA ASN A 157 -13.69 -11.01 15.14
C ASN A 157 -12.80 -10.58 16.30
N GLU A 158 -13.08 -11.09 17.48
CA GLU A 158 -12.31 -10.80 18.70
C GLU A 158 -10.80 -11.10 18.56
N ARG A 159 -10.40 -11.97 17.64
CA ARG A 159 -9.01 -12.31 17.38
C ARG A 159 -8.40 -11.51 16.22
N SER A 160 -9.11 -10.55 15.68
CA SER A 160 -8.61 -9.75 14.56
C SER A 160 -7.31 -9.03 14.94
N ILE A 161 -6.27 -9.33 14.16
CA ILE A 161 -4.96 -8.69 14.30
C ILE A 161 -5.06 -7.19 14.04
N LYS A 162 -5.84 -6.78 13.03
CA LYS A 162 -6.04 -5.37 12.67
C LYS A 162 -6.71 -4.59 13.78
N GLY A 163 -7.78 -5.13 14.38
CA GLY A 163 -8.45 -4.50 15.51
C GLY A 163 -7.51 -4.34 16.70
N ARG A 164 -6.82 -5.42 17.10
CA ARG A 164 -5.85 -5.37 18.21
C ARG A 164 -4.67 -4.46 17.92
N LEU A 165 -4.11 -4.48 16.70
CA LEU A 165 -3.02 -3.59 16.31
C LEU A 165 -3.47 -2.12 16.35
N GLY A 166 -4.68 -1.82 15.87
CA GLY A 166 -5.27 -0.48 15.97
C GLY A 166 -5.33 0.00 17.42
N HIS A 167 -5.81 -0.86 18.34
CA HIS A 167 -5.81 -0.55 19.78
C HIS A 167 -4.40 -0.39 20.35
N ALA A 168 -3.43 -1.25 19.96
CA ALA A 168 -2.04 -1.10 20.43
C ALA A 168 -1.47 0.27 20.06
N ILE A 169 -1.73 0.73 18.85
CA ILE A 169 -1.26 2.03 18.35
C ILE A 169 -2.01 3.17 19.08
N LEU A 170 -3.34 3.05 19.24
CA LEU A 170 -4.15 4.04 19.94
C LEU A 170 -3.69 4.21 21.39
N GLU A 171 -3.50 3.10 22.13
CA GLU A 171 -3.03 3.12 23.51
C GLU A 171 -1.60 3.70 23.64
N LYS A 172 -0.73 3.41 22.67
CA LYS A 172 0.59 4.04 22.57
C LYS A 172 0.46 5.57 22.46
N ILE A 173 -0.41 6.06 21.58
CA ILE A 173 -0.62 7.50 21.36
C ILE A 173 -1.24 8.19 22.58
N ARG A 174 -2.14 7.49 23.30
CA ARG A 174 -2.74 7.97 24.55
C ARG A 174 -1.74 7.99 25.74
N GLY A 175 -0.56 7.39 25.59
CA GLY A 175 0.41 7.24 26.67
C GLY A 175 0.16 6.03 27.59
N ASN A 176 -0.80 5.19 27.28
CA ASN A 176 -1.13 3.97 28.01
C ASN A 176 -0.17 2.83 27.61
N TYR A 177 1.13 3.07 27.81
CA TYR A 177 2.20 2.23 27.29
C TYR A 177 2.15 0.77 27.77
N ASP A 178 1.77 0.53 29.00
CA ASP A 178 1.65 -0.84 29.54
C ASP A 178 0.55 -1.64 28.85
N GLN A 179 -0.56 -0.97 28.49
CA GLN A 179 -1.64 -1.60 27.73
C GLN A 179 -1.18 -1.92 26.31
N SER A 180 -0.54 -0.96 25.65
CA SER A 180 0.04 -1.14 24.32
C SER A 180 1.08 -2.29 24.31
N GLU A 181 1.99 -2.34 25.30
CA GLU A 181 3.00 -3.40 25.42
C GLU A 181 2.34 -4.78 25.54
N ARG A 182 1.30 -4.92 26.36
CA ARG A 182 0.56 -6.19 26.48
C ARG A 182 -0.04 -6.65 25.14
N ILE A 183 -0.63 -5.72 24.39
CA ILE A 183 -1.25 -6.06 23.11
C ILE A 183 -0.18 -6.46 22.07
N PHE A 184 0.92 -5.71 21.96
CA PHE A 184 2.01 -6.09 21.08
C PHE A 184 2.62 -7.45 21.44
N ASN A 185 2.81 -7.73 22.74
CA ASN A 185 3.33 -9.02 23.19
C ASN A 185 2.41 -10.16 22.76
N TYR A 186 1.11 -10.02 23.00
CA TYR A 186 0.11 -11.00 22.56
C TYR A 186 0.16 -11.22 21.03
N LEU A 187 0.19 -10.13 20.24
CA LEU A 187 0.26 -10.25 18.79
C LEU A 187 1.53 -10.93 18.29
N ILE A 188 2.67 -10.66 18.93
CA ILE A 188 3.95 -11.29 18.61
C ILE A 188 3.97 -12.78 18.99
N GLU A 189 3.31 -13.18 20.07
CA GLU A 189 3.17 -14.60 20.44
C GLU A 189 2.32 -15.36 19.42
N GLU A 190 1.21 -14.76 18.95
CA GLU A 190 0.35 -15.35 17.94
C GLU A 190 1.02 -15.37 16.54
N MET A 191 1.84 -14.37 16.22
CA MET A 191 2.42 -14.16 14.90
C MET A 191 3.91 -13.79 14.98
N PRO A 192 4.78 -14.72 15.37
CA PRO A 192 6.18 -14.42 15.66
C PRO A 192 7.05 -14.07 14.44
N ARG A 193 6.50 -14.18 13.23
CA ARG A 193 7.20 -13.83 11.97
C ARG A 193 6.68 -12.56 11.31
N GLU A 194 5.76 -11.84 11.95
CA GLU A 194 5.25 -10.57 11.45
C GLU A 194 6.13 -9.42 11.97
N TRP A 195 7.13 -9.06 11.18
CA TRP A 195 8.18 -8.11 11.58
C TRP A 195 7.66 -6.72 11.92
N PHE A 196 6.59 -6.27 11.28
CA PHE A 196 5.97 -4.97 11.60
C PHE A 196 5.47 -4.87 13.05
N LEU A 197 5.16 -5.98 13.70
CA LEU A 197 4.79 -6.00 15.13
C LEU A 197 5.98 -5.67 16.02
N TYR A 198 7.16 -6.17 15.68
CA TYR A 198 8.41 -5.82 16.38
C TYR A 198 8.81 -4.37 16.12
N GLU A 199 8.62 -3.86 14.89
CA GLU A 199 8.82 -2.43 14.58
C GLU A 199 7.90 -1.55 15.44
N GLY A 200 6.62 -1.90 15.53
CA GLY A 200 5.63 -1.19 16.35
C GLY A 200 5.97 -1.23 17.85
N ARG A 201 6.43 -2.38 18.37
CA ARG A 201 6.83 -2.51 19.76
C ARG A 201 8.18 -1.82 20.04
N ALA A 202 9.11 -1.85 19.10
CA ALA A 202 10.37 -1.10 19.21
C ALA A 202 10.13 0.41 19.33
N ASP A 203 9.20 0.95 18.52
CA ASP A 203 8.80 2.36 18.61
C ASP A 203 8.14 2.67 19.97
N LEU A 204 7.27 1.78 20.46
CA LEU A 204 6.70 1.88 21.80
C LEU A 204 7.81 1.90 22.87
N TYR A 205 8.77 0.98 22.83
CA TYR A 205 9.87 0.92 23.77
C TYR A 205 10.75 2.18 23.71
N PHE A 206 10.98 2.71 22.53
CA PHE A 206 11.68 3.98 22.37
C PHE A 206 10.92 5.14 23.04
N MET A 207 9.60 5.25 22.84
CA MET A 207 8.77 6.25 23.54
C MET A 207 8.78 6.09 25.06
N MET A 208 8.91 4.86 25.56
CA MET A 208 9.06 4.56 26.99
C MET A 208 10.47 4.83 27.54
N GLY A 209 11.44 5.23 26.69
CA GLY A 209 12.86 5.34 27.08
C GLY A 209 13.56 3.99 27.31
N LYS A 210 12.90 2.86 26.97
CA LYS A 210 13.46 1.51 27.12
C LYS A 210 14.37 1.15 25.92
N ASN A 211 15.40 1.98 25.68
CA ASN A 211 16.23 1.92 24.46
C ASN A 211 16.86 0.54 24.21
N ALA A 212 17.28 -0.20 25.25
CA ALA A 212 17.83 -1.55 25.09
C ALA A 212 16.80 -2.55 24.54
N ARG A 213 15.53 -2.45 24.99
CA ARG A 213 14.44 -3.31 24.46
C ARG A 213 14.07 -2.91 23.04
N ALA A 214 14.00 -1.61 22.74
CA ALA A 214 13.79 -1.10 21.38
C ALA A 214 14.87 -1.66 20.43
N MET A 215 16.14 -1.59 20.83
CA MET A 215 17.24 -2.10 20.01
C MET A 215 17.18 -3.61 19.81
N ALA A 216 16.72 -4.37 20.81
CA ALA A 216 16.56 -5.83 20.69
C ALA A 216 15.53 -6.21 19.62
N ASP A 217 14.35 -5.54 19.61
CA ASP A 217 13.33 -5.76 18.60
C ASP A 217 13.81 -5.29 17.20
N ILE A 218 14.44 -4.13 17.10
CA ILE A 218 15.03 -3.61 15.87
C ILE A 218 16.03 -4.60 15.29
N ASN A 219 16.98 -5.07 16.09
CA ASN A 219 18.02 -6.00 15.63
C ASN A 219 17.42 -7.32 15.14
N ARG A 220 16.35 -7.79 15.76
CA ARG A 220 15.64 -8.98 15.29
C ARG A 220 15.10 -8.79 13.89
N VAL A 221 14.46 -7.64 13.59
CA VAL A 221 13.97 -7.33 12.25
C VAL A 221 15.12 -7.22 11.25
N PHE A 222 16.25 -6.61 11.64
CA PHE A 222 17.42 -6.49 10.77
C PHE A 222 18.05 -7.82 10.39
N VAL A 223 17.97 -8.84 11.25
CA VAL A 223 18.52 -10.17 11.00
C VAL A 223 17.58 -11.02 10.15
N GLU A 224 16.28 -10.92 10.38
CA GLU A 224 15.29 -11.86 9.87
C GLU A 224 14.50 -11.31 8.67
N SER A 225 14.63 -10.01 8.35
CA SER A 225 13.83 -9.33 7.32
C SER A 225 14.66 -8.25 6.60
N THR A 226 14.08 -7.67 5.55
CA THR A 226 14.64 -6.47 4.89
C THR A 226 14.15 -5.22 5.63
N PRO A 227 15.05 -4.45 6.27
CA PRO A 227 14.66 -3.28 7.05
C PRO A 227 14.06 -2.17 6.17
N THR A 228 13.00 -1.54 6.67
CA THR A 228 12.37 -0.38 6.03
C THR A 228 13.16 0.91 6.29
N ALA A 229 12.94 1.95 5.47
CA ALA A 229 13.49 3.28 5.71
C ALA A 229 13.09 3.82 7.10
N ALA A 230 11.83 3.61 7.51
CA ALA A 230 11.32 4.01 8.83
C ALA A 230 12.05 3.29 9.98
N LEU A 231 12.39 2.01 9.80
CA LEU A 231 13.13 1.26 10.81
C LEU A 231 14.57 1.76 10.97
N TYR A 232 15.23 2.18 9.87
CA TYR A 232 16.53 2.86 9.96
C TYR A 232 16.41 4.18 10.74
N VAL A 233 15.36 4.98 10.49
CA VAL A 233 15.10 6.20 11.27
C VAL A 233 14.92 5.89 12.75
N LEU A 234 14.12 4.87 13.08
CA LEU A 234 13.90 4.49 14.48
C LEU A 234 15.22 4.04 15.14
N ARG A 235 16.02 3.21 14.46
CA ARG A 235 17.32 2.78 14.97
C ARG A 235 18.27 3.95 15.20
N GLY A 236 18.32 4.88 14.26
CA GLY A 236 19.11 6.10 14.39
C GLY A 236 18.67 6.96 15.59
N LYS A 237 17.36 7.11 15.81
CA LYS A 237 16.82 7.81 17.00
C LYS A 237 17.20 7.12 18.30
N VAL A 238 17.12 5.78 18.37
CA VAL A 238 17.53 5.01 19.54
C VAL A 238 19.03 5.21 19.82
N LYS A 239 19.88 5.14 18.78
CA LYS A 239 21.32 5.40 18.90
C LYS A 239 21.63 6.82 19.36
N LEU A 240 20.92 7.83 18.85
CA LEU A 240 21.05 9.21 19.35
C LEU A 240 20.75 9.30 20.84
N ALA A 241 19.68 8.65 21.30
CA ALA A 241 19.31 8.61 22.71
C ALA A 241 20.37 7.88 23.57
N GLN A 242 21.25 7.09 22.95
CA GLN A 242 22.39 6.41 23.57
C GLN A 242 23.72 7.17 23.36
N TYR A 243 23.67 8.37 22.79
CA TYR A 243 24.83 9.21 22.46
C TYR A 243 25.75 8.65 21.36
N GLU A 244 25.27 7.69 20.57
CA GLU A 244 26.00 7.07 19.46
C GLU A 244 25.79 7.88 18.16
N LYS A 245 26.22 9.14 18.14
CA LYS A 245 25.93 10.11 17.08
C LYS A 245 26.37 9.68 15.69
N GLU A 246 27.59 9.15 15.56
CA GLU A 246 28.15 8.70 14.28
C GLU A 246 27.36 7.53 13.70
N SER A 247 27.05 6.55 14.54
CA SER A 247 26.25 5.39 14.16
C SER A 247 24.80 5.78 13.77
N ALA A 248 24.22 6.79 14.44
CA ALA A 248 22.93 7.33 14.12
C ALA A 248 22.91 8.02 12.75
N ALA A 249 23.98 8.83 12.45
CA ALA A 249 24.12 9.49 11.16
C ALA A 249 24.17 8.49 9.98
N ILE A 250 24.83 7.34 10.16
CA ILE A 250 24.86 6.27 9.16
C ILE A 250 23.45 5.74 8.89
N ASP A 251 22.65 5.51 9.93
CA ASP A 251 21.28 5.01 9.79
C ASP A 251 20.37 6.04 9.09
N PHE A 252 20.46 7.32 9.45
CA PHE A 252 19.69 8.38 8.79
C PHE A 252 20.04 8.51 7.32
N LYS A 253 21.33 8.42 6.97
CA LYS A 253 21.75 8.42 5.57
C LYS A 253 21.16 7.23 4.81
N LYS A 254 21.16 6.04 5.43
CA LYS A 254 20.58 4.84 4.82
C LYS A 254 19.07 4.98 4.64
N ALA A 255 18.36 5.60 5.58
CA ALA A 255 16.93 5.90 5.45
C ALA A 255 16.66 6.83 4.26
N LEU A 256 17.50 7.87 4.08
CA LEU A 256 17.42 8.78 2.93
C LEU A 256 17.62 8.03 1.60
N ASP A 257 18.67 7.18 1.52
CA ASP A 257 18.95 6.34 0.34
C ASP A 257 17.77 5.42 -0.03
N LEU A 258 16.93 5.07 0.96
CA LEU A 258 15.72 4.28 0.81
C LEU A 258 14.46 5.12 0.54
N GLY A 259 14.62 6.43 0.35
CA GLY A 259 13.53 7.33 -0.03
C GLY A 259 12.73 7.89 1.15
N TYR A 260 13.27 7.89 2.37
CA TYR A 260 12.62 8.58 3.49
C TYR A 260 12.62 10.11 3.27
N ASP A 261 11.67 10.80 3.89
CA ASP A 261 11.52 12.25 3.77
C ASP A 261 12.81 13.03 4.05
N ASN A 262 13.25 13.82 3.08
CA ASN A 262 14.53 14.53 3.13
C ASN A 262 14.55 15.60 4.23
N GLU A 263 13.47 16.34 4.42
CA GLU A 263 13.41 17.43 5.42
C GLU A 263 13.54 16.85 6.84
N ILE A 264 12.83 15.73 7.09
CA ILE A 264 12.92 15.04 8.38
C ILE A 264 14.34 14.52 8.62
N ILE A 265 14.98 13.93 7.62
CA ILE A 265 16.34 13.41 7.74
C ILE A 265 17.34 14.53 7.97
N GLU A 266 17.21 15.66 7.29
CA GLU A 266 18.09 16.82 7.50
C GLU A 266 18.02 17.35 8.94
N GLU A 267 16.82 17.38 9.53
CA GLU A 267 16.66 17.77 10.93
C GLU A 267 17.33 16.76 11.89
N LEU A 268 17.11 15.47 11.66
CA LEU A 268 17.74 14.42 12.46
C LEU A 268 19.27 14.45 12.34
N MET A 269 19.80 14.72 11.16
CA MET A 269 21.25 14.84 10.92
C MET A 269 21.86 16.04 11.65
N LYS A 270 21.13 17.14 11.87
CA LYS A 270 21.63 18.25 12.72
C LYS A 270 21.88 17.80 14.17
N MET A 271 21.13 16.85 14.68
CA MET A 271 21.27 16.31 16.04
C MET A 271 22.49 15.38 16.19
N THR A 272 23.08 14.93 15.09
CA THR A 272 24.27 14.06 15.10
C THR A 272 25.59 14.85 15.12
N LYS A 273 25.54 16.18 14.94
CA LYS A 273 26.68 17.09 15.04
C LYS A 273 26.90 17.49 16.51
#